data_15be7786d88f32a91744cef3f88a18f3
#
_entry.id   15be7786d88f32a91744cef3f88a18f3
#
_cell.length_a   1.000
_cell.length_b   1.000
_cell.length_c   1.000
_cell.angle_alpha   90.00
_cell.angle_beta   90.00
_cell.angle_gamma   90.00
#
_symmetry.space_group_name_H-M   'P 1'
#
loop_
_entity.id
_entity.type
_entity.pdbx_description
1 polymer ?
#
loop_
_entity_poly.entity_id
_entity_poly.type
_entity_poly.pdbx_seq_one_letter_code
_entity_poly.pdbx_strand_id
1 'polypeptide(L)'
;MLKYRWFVVFVLALFGAGAFAQPSYPSKPIRIIVPFVPGGPTDVLARAVAPELSQSLGVPVIIENKGGAGGGIGMEMLAKAAPDGYSLALGLTGTNSINPFLYSKLPYDPIKSFSPVAPLVSFVNAFMCNLKLPVTNVAELVAYAKAHPNEISSGSGGNGTTAHLSLEVLKFISGAPIQHIPYKGTSPAMNDVIGGNLSCMFDVLATSIPQIKAGTVKALAVTGGKRSRYLPEVPTMTESGLPGYDDTVSDLWYGLFAPADTPKVIVDRLNAEVDKAMNTAAVKERMSAQGFERLKMTPEEFAVFLRADLDKWGKVVKSAGIRPE
;
A
#
# COMPACT_ATOMS: atom_id res chain seq x y z
N MET A 1 -0.18 -51.06 -56.37
CA MET A 1 0.50 -50.47 -55.21
C MET A 1 0.42 -48.93 -55.14
N LEU A 2 -0.11 -48.23 -56.12
CA LEU A 2 -0.16 -46.76 -56.15
C LEU A 2 -1.38 -46.16 -55.38
N LYS A 3 -2.48 -46.90 -55.25
CA LYS A 3 -3.72 -46.42 -54.62
C LYS A 3 -3.66 -46.31 -53.08
N TYR A 4 -2.76 -47.01 -52.37
CA TYR A 4 -2.62 -46.95 -50.91
C TYR A 4 -1.73 -45.77 -50.43
N ARG A 5 -0.89 -45.21 -51.29
CA ARG A 5 -0.01 -44.07 -50.90
C ARG A 5 -0.79 -42.76 -50.74
N TRP A 6 -1.89 -42.57 -51.45
CA TRP A 6 -2.72 -41.35 -51.33
C TRP A 6 -3.63 -41.37 -50.12
N PHE A 7 -4.01 -42.57 -49.65
CA PHE A 7 -4.86 -42.70 -48.44
C PHE A 7 -4.11 -42.40 -47.14
N VAL A 8 -2.82 -42.71 -47.06
CA VAL A 8 -1.98 -42.45 -45.90
C VAL A 8 -1.66 -40.95 -45.76
N VAL A 9 -1.49 -40.23 -46.88
CA VAL A 9 -1.21 -38.79 -46.87
C VAL A 9 -2.45 -38.00 -46.43
N PHE A 10 -3.66 -38.47 -46.76
CA PHE A 10 -4.89 -37.78 -46.37
C PHE A 10 -5.25 -37.95 -44.88
N VAL A 11 -4.89 -39.06 -44.27
CA VAL A 11 -5.10 -39.33 -42.82
C VAL A 11 -4.11 -38.54 -41.95
N LEU A 12 -2.87 -38.33 -42.43
CA LEU A 12 -1.87 -37.50 -41.73
C LEU A 12 -2.20 -35.98 -41.75
N ALA A 13 -2.95 -35.51 -42.72
CA ALA A 13 -3.37 -34.11 -42.83
C ALA A 13 -4.51 -33.72 -41.85
N LEU A 14 -5.26 -34.70 -41.31
CA LEU A 14 -6.36 -34.49 -40.37
C LEU A 14 -5.93 -34.39 -38.91
N PHE A 15 -4.67 -34.77 -38.56
CA PHE A 15 -4.13 -34.64 -37.20
C PHE A 15 -3.39 -33.31 -36.93
N GLY A 16 -3.27 -32.43 -37.92
CA GLY A 16 -2.48 -31.19 -37.85
C GLY A 16 -3.22 -29.93 -37.38
N ALA A 17 -4.52 -29.97 -37.04
CA ALA A 17 -5.30 -28.74 -36.83
C ALA A 17 -5.93 -28.61 -35.44
N GLY A 18 -5.34 -29.26 -34.44
CA GLY A 18 -5.68 -29.01 -33.03
C GLY A 18 -4.77 -27.93 -32.44
N ALA A 19 -4.73 -26.74 -33.02
CA ALA A 19 -4.26 -25.57 -32.28
C ALA A 19 -5.28 -25.31 -31.19
N PHE A 20 -5.06 -25.87 -29.99
CA PHE A 20 -5.77 -25.46 -28.79
C PHE A 20 -5.49 -23.96 -28.63
N ALA A 21 -6.45 -23.14 -29.07
CA ALA A 21 -6.46 -21.73 -28.72
C ALA A 21 -6.40 -21.69 -27.18
N GLN A 22 -5.26 -21.32 -26.64
CA GLN A 22 -5.17 -21.04 -25.19
C GLN A 22 -6.27 -20.04 -24.89
N PRO A 23 -7.15 -20.31 -23.89
CA PRO A 23 -8.20 -19.37 -23.55
C PRO A 23 -7.56 -18.02 -23.31
N SER A 24 -8.09 -16.99 -23.99
CA SER A 24 -7.55 -15.63 -23.89
C SER A 24 -7.57 -15.19 -22.43
N TYR A 25 -6.41 -14.85 -21.88
CA TYR A 25 -6.34 -14.28 -20.52
C TYR A 25 -6.95 -12.87 -20.52
N PRO A 26 -7.77 -12.51 -19.49
CA PRO A 26 -8.36 -13.37 -18.46
C PRO A 26 -9.67 -14.03 -18.94
N SER A 27 -9.98 -15.26 -18.44
CA SER A 27 -11.21 -16.01 -18.74
C SER A 27 -12.05 -16.36 -17.51
N LYS A 28 -11.56 -16.00 -16.28
CA LYS A 28 -12.22 -16.25 -15.01
C LYS A 28 -11.99 -15.03 -14.06
N PRO A 29 -12.72 -14.92 -12.95
CA PRO A 29 -12.54 -13.82 -12.00
C PRO A 29 -11.12 -13.69 -11.50
N ILE A 30 -10.66 -12.43 -11.35
CA ILE A 30 -9.35 -12.08 -10.76
C ILE A 30 -9.60 -11.66 -9.31
N ARG A 31 -8.76 -12.16 -8.40
CA ARG A 31 -8.79 -11.81 -6.99
C ARG A 31 -7.67 -10.82 -6.68
N ILE A 32 -8.02 -9.71 -5.99
CA ILE A 32 -7.04 -8.79 -5.41
C ILE A 32 -7.06 -8.94 -3.90
N ILE A 33 -5.96 -9.44 -3.34
CA ILE A 33 -5.73 -9.53 -1.90
C ILE A 33 -5.37 -8.13 -1.39
N VAL A 34 -6.16 -7.65 -0.43
CA VAL A 34 -5.87 -6.43 0.34
C VAL A 34 -5.32 -6.87 1.70
N PRO A 35 -4.04 -6.55 2.03
CA PRO A 35 -3.37 -7.11 3.20
C PRO A 35 -3.77 -6.48 4.54
N PHE A 36 -4.95 -5.87 4.60
CA PHE A 36 -5.52 -5.23 5.79
C PHE A 36 -7.02 -5.44 5.90
N VAL A 37 -7.59 -5.11 7.07
CA VAL A 37 -9.04 -5.16 7.32
C VAL A 37 -9.80 -4.17 6.42
N PRO A 38 -11.08 -4.43 6.14
CA PRO A 38 -11.92 -3.50 5.36
C PRO A 38 -11.98 -2.10 5.98
N GLY A 39 -12.17 -1.08 5.12
CA GLY A 39 -12.34 0.33 5.50
C GLY A 39 -11.04 1.09 5.72
N GLY A 40 -9.88 0.44 5.65
CA GLY A 40 -8.58 1.11 5.64
C GLY A 40 -8.22 1.67 4.25
N PRO A 41 -7.15 2.49 4.15
CA PRO A 41 -6.81 3.20 2.91
C PRO A 41 -6.51 2.28 1.72
N THR A 42 -5.91 1.11 1.95
CA THR A 42 -5.69 0.09 0.91
C THR A 42 -7.00 -0.50 0.38
N ASP A 43 -7.98 -0.75 1.27
CA ASP A 43 -9.31 -1.26 0.88
C ASP A 43 -10.08 -0.20 0.09
N VAL A 44 -10.02 1.06 0.54
CA VAL A 44 -10.62 2.21 -0.14
C VAL A 44 -10.08 2.35 -1.58
N LEU A 45 -8.76 2.27 -1.76
CA LEU A 45 -8.13 2.29 -3.08
C LEU A 45 -8.56 1.10 -3.94
N ALA A 46 -8.48 -0.13 -3.39
CA ALA A 46 -8.87 -1.34 -4.12
C ALA A 46 -10.31 -1.26 -4.65
N ARG A 47 -11.25 -0.81 -3.81
CA ARG A 47 -12.66 -0.65 -4.17
C ARG A 47 -12.92 0.51 -5.12
N ALA A 48 -12.04 1.49 -5.19
CA ALA A 48 -12.10 2.55 -6.19
C ALA A 48 -11.69 2.05 -7.59
N VAL A 49 -10.69 1.16 -7.66
CA VAL A 49 -10.09 0.70 -8.92
C VAL A 49 -10.75 -0.58 -9.47
N ALA A 50 -11.18 -1.49 -8.60
CA ALA A 50 -11.68 -2.80 -9.01
C ALA A 50 -12.86 -2.78 -10.01
N PRO A 51 -13.87 -1.90 -9.91
CA PRO A 51 -14.96 -1.84 -10.89
C PRO A 51 -14.48 -1.49 -12.30
N GLU A 52 -13.61 -0.48 -12.42
CA GLU A 52 -13.06 -0.04 -13.71
C GLU A 52 -12.15 -1.11 -14.32
N LEU A 53 -11.35 -1.75 -13.46
CA LEU A 53 -10.48 -2.86 -13.87
C LEU A 53 -11.31 -4.08 -14.31
N SER A 54 -12.42 -4.37 -13.61
CA SER A 54 -13.37 -5.42 -13.99
C SER A 54 -13.98 -5.15 -15.35
N GLN A 55 -14.41 -3.92 -15.61
CA GLN A 55 -14.94 -3.50 -16.91
C GLN A 55 -13.89 -3.61 -18.02
N SER A 56 -12.68 -3.15 -17.76
CA SER A 56 -11.59 -3.15 -18.75
C SER A 56 -11.11 -4.57 -19.09
N LEU A 57 -11.07 -5.48 -18.11
CA LEU A 57 -10.65 -6.88 -18.30
C LEU A 57 -11.78 -7.79 -18.81
N GLY A 58 -13.04 -7.39 -18.69
CA GLY A 58 -14.21 -8.18 -19.08
C GLY A 58 -14.51 -9.35 -18.13
N VAL A 59 -13.91 -9.40 -16.95
CA VAL A 59 -14.14 -10.41 -15.90
C VAL A 59 -14.29 -9.75 -14.53
N PRO A 60 -15.01 -10.39 -13.58
CA PRO A 60 -15.11 -9.85 -12.22
C PRO A 60 -13.73 -9.69 -11.54
N VAL A 61 -13.51 -8.55 -10.89
CA VAL A 61 -12.37 -8.32 -10.00
C VAL A 61 -12.88 -8.29 -8.56
N ILE A 62 -12.45 -9.27 -7.75
CA ILE A 62 -12.96 -9.53 -6.41
C ILE A 62 -11.92 -9.08 -5.38
N ILE A 63 -12.35 -8.30 -4.38
CA ILE A 63 -11.48 -7.86 -3.28
C ILE A 63 -11.59 -8.85 -2.13
N GLU A 64 -10.43 -9.34 -1.66
CA GLU A 64 -10.31 -10.21 -0.50
C GLU A 64 -9.40 -9.59 0.56
N ASN A 65 -9.95 -9.21 1.71
CA ASN A 65 -9.19 -8.63 2.81
C ASN A 65 -8.54 -9.72 3.67
N LYS A 66 -7.21 -9.65 3.86
CA LYS A 66 -6.40 -10.58 4.68
C LYS A 66 -5.40 -9.80 5.53
N GLY A 67 -5.88 -9.29 6.66
CA GLY A 67 -5.07 -8.50 7.59
C GLY A 67 -4.25 -9.36 8.56
N GLY A 68 -3.18 -8.77 9.08
CA GLY A 68 -2.33 -9.32 10.14
C GLY A 68 -0.83 -9.22 9.83
N ALA A 69 0.02 -9.21 10.86
CA ALA A 69 1.48 -9.10 10.78
C ALA A 69 1.95 -7.94 9.87
N GLY A 70 1.43 -6.72 10.09
CA GLY A 70 1.79 -5.55 9.27
C GLY A 70 1.49 -5.72 7.76
N GLY A 71 0.48 -6.56 7.41
CA GLY A 71 0.16 -6.94 6.02
C GLY A 71 0.89 -8.19 5.53
N GLY A 72 1.79 -8.76 6.32
CA GLY A 72 2.61 -9.92 5.95
C GLY A 72 1.78 -11.15 5.58
N ILE A 73 0.65 -11.40 6.26
CA ILE A 73 -0.25 -12.55 5.97
C ILE A 73 -0.83 -12.47 4.55
N GLY A 74 -1.30 -11.29 4.14
CA GLY A 74 -1.84 -11.10 2.79
C GLY A 74 -0.78 -11.26 1.70
N MET A 75 0.43 -10.76 1.94
CA MET A 75 1.55 -10.90 1.01
C MET A 75 2.06 -12.34 0.93
N GLU A 76 2.14 -13.07 2.05
CA GLU A 76 2.45 -14.50 2.06
C GLU A 76 1.46 -15.30 1.23
N MET A 77 0.16 -14.97 1.34
CA MET A 77 -0.89 -15.63 0.55
C MET A 77 -0.68 -15.41 -0.96
N LEU A 78 -0.26 -14.21 -1.38
CA LEU A 78 0.11 -13.96 -2.77
C LEU A 78 1.37 -14.73 -3.17
N ALA A 79 2.42 -14.71 -2.35
CA ALA A 79 3.67 -15.40 -2.64
C ALA A 79 3.51 -16.90 -2.89
N LYS A 80 2.49 -17.52 -2.27
CA LYS A 80 2.14 -18.95 -2.42
C LYS A 80 1.09 -19.22 -3.52
N ALA A 81 0.56 -18.19 -4.17
CA ALA A 81 -0.45 -18.36 -5.21
C ALA A 81 0.16 -18.81 -6.55
N ALA A 82 -0.66 -19.40 -7.42
CA ALA A 82 -0.23 -19.77 -8.76
C ALA A 82 0.14 -18.53 -9.59
N PRO A 83 1.22 -18.57 -10.40
CA PRO A 83 1.67 -17.44 -11.21
C PRO A 83 0.90 -17.35 -12.53
N ASP A 84 -0.44 -17.43 -12.46
CA ASP A 84 -1.35 -17.46 -13.61
C ASP A 84 -2.08 -16.11 -13.85
N GLY A 85 -1.78 -15.09 -13.04
CA GLY A 85 -2.35 -13.75 -13.13
C GLY A 85 -3.75 -13.59 -12.52
N TYR A 86 -4.33 -14.63 -11.91
CA TYR A 86 -5.67 -14.57 -11.31
C TYR A 86 -5.67 -14.27 -9.81
N SER A 87 -4.50 -14.28 -9.18
CA SER A 87 -4.29 -13.78 -7.81
C SER A 87 -3.33 -12.61 -7.86
N LEU A 88 -3.77 -11.46 -7.38
CA LEU A 88 -2.98 -10.25 -7.25
C LEU A 88 -3.03 -9.78 -5.80
N ALA A 89 -2.13 -8.90 -5.39
CA ALA A 89 -2.23 -8.22 -4.10
C ALA A 89 -1.83 -6.75 -4.21
N LEU A 90 -2.41 -5.94 -3.32
CA LEU A 90 -1.88 -4.61 -3.06
C LEU A 90 -0.66 -4.74 -2.15
N GLY A 91 0.52 -4.48 -2.70
CA GLY A 91 1.73 -4.24 -1.93
C GLY A 91 1.86 -2.75 -1.60
N LEU A 92 2.66 -2.44 -0.61
CA LEU A 92 2.83 -1.08 -0.12
C LEU A 92 4.24 -0.89 0.45
N THR A 93 4.62 0.36 0.67
CA THR A 93 5.89 0.72 1.33
C THR A 93 6.15 -0.16 2.57
N GLY A 94 5.12 -0.37 3.42
CA GLY A 94 5.22 -1.20 4.62
C GLY A 94 5.61 -2.64 4.30
N THR A 95 4.82 -3.33 3.49
CA THR A 95 5.01 -4.77 3.22
C THR A 95 6.25 -5.07 2.37
N ASN A 96 6.60 -4.18 1.42
CA ASN A 96 7.63 -4.46 0.44
C ASN A 96 8.97 -3.77 0.70
N SER A 97 8.98 -2.67 1.48
CA SER A 97 10.21 -1.91 1.72
C SER A 97 10.60 -1.82 3.20
N ILE A 98 9.65 -1.95 4.14
CA ILE A 98 9.89 -1.78 5.58
C ILE A 98 9.96 -3.12 6.30
N ASN A 99 8.96 -4.01 6.13
CA ASN A 99 8.86 -5.30 6.84
C ASN A 99 10.12 -6.17 6.75
N PRO A 100 10.89 -6.18 5.62
CA PRO A 100 12.14 -6.94 5.54
C PRO A 100 13.18 -6.60 6.61
N PHE A 101 13.10 -5.40 7.18
CA PHE A 101 14.02 -4.92 8.23
C PHE A 101 13.44 -5.01 9.65
N LEU A 102 12.13 -5.27 9.77
CA LEU A 102 11.44 -5.32 11.06
C LEU A 102 11.07 -6.73 11.53
N TYR A 103 10.88 -7.66 10.61
CA TYR A 103 10.52 -9.03 10.95
C TYR A 103 11.72 -9.96 10.77
N SER A 104 12.15 -10.60 11.85
CA SER A 104 13.26 -11.60 11.81
C SER A 104 12.91 -12.83 10.95
N LYS A 105 11.63 -13.12 10.77
CA LYS A 105 11.10 -14.23 9.94
C LYS A 105 9.98 -13.73 9.04
N LEU A 106 10.33 -13.08 7.94
CA LEU A 106 9.37 -12.70 6.93
C LEU A 106 9.08 -13.90 6.02
N PRO A 107 7.80 -14.31 5.82
CA PRO A 107 7.46 -15.51 5.04
C PRO A 107 7.51 -15.30 3.52
N TYR A 108 8.08 -14.19 3.04
CA TYR A 108 8.29 -13.86 1.63
C TYR A 108 9.53 -12.98 1.45
N ASP A 109 10.11 -13.01 0.27
CA ASP A 109 11.15 -12.07 -0.17
C ASP A 109 10.45 -10.92 -0.94
N PRO A 110 10.63 -9.65 -0.55
CA PRO A 110 9.91 -8.53 -1.17
C PRO A 110 10.23 -8.32 -2.65
N ILE A 111 11.38 -8.81 -3.11
CA ILE A 111 11.84 -8.68 -4.50
C ILE A 111 11.64 -9.95 -5.30
N LYS A 112 11.91 -11.14 -4.70
CA LYS A 112 11.93 -12.41 -5.43
C LYS A 112 10.59 -13.13 -5.44
N SER A 113 9.71 -12.87 -4.46
CA SER A 113 8.43 -13.57 -4.36
C SER A 113 7.34 -12.97 -5.23
N PHE A 114 7.58 -11.83 -5.88
CA PHE A 114 6.57 -11.08 -6.62
C PHE A 114 7.05 -10.58 -7.97
N SER A 115 6.13 -10.52 -8.91
CA SER A 115 6.24 -9.77 -10.16
C SER A 115 5.52 -8.43 -9.98
N PRO A 116 6.22 -7.27 -10.01
CA PRO A 116 5.58 -5.96 -9.96
C PRO A 116 4.70 -5.77 -11.19
N VAL A 117 3.43 -5.39 -10.98
CA VAL A 117 2.49 -5.14 -12.08
C VAL A 117 2.42 -3.65 -12.39
N ALA A 118 2.05 -2.84 -11.41
CA ALA A 118 1.95 -1.39 -11.58
C ALA A 118 1.99 -0.68 -10.22
N PRO A 119 2.69 0.44 -10.07
CA PRO A 119 2.42 1.35 -8.97
C PRO A 119 1.08 2.03 -9.23
N LEU A 120 0.30 2.24 -8.19
CA LEU A 120 -1.02 2.86 -8.29
C LEU A 120 -0.98 4.33 -7.87
N VAL A 121 -0.52 4.56 -6.65
CA VAL A 121 -0.55 5.88 -6.02
C VAL A 121 0.66 6.13 -5.15
N SER A 122 1.02 7.40 -5.01
CA SER A 122 1.79 7.93 -3.90
C SER A 122 0.88 8.75 -2.98
N PHE A 123 1.30 8.91 -1.73
CA PHE A 123 0.55 9.61 -0.71
C PHE A 123 1.46 10.05 0.45
N VAL A 124 0.89 10.86 1.33
CA VAL A 124 1.48 11.24 2.62
C VAL A 124 0.55 10.83 3.75
N ASN A 125 1.08 10.72 4.97
CA ASN A 125 0.29 10.56 6.17
C ASN A 125 -0.06 11.93 6.76
N ALA A 126 -1.23 12.03 7.39
CA ALA A 126 -1.53 13.09 8.36
C ALA A 126 -1.21 12.60 9.76
N PHE A 127 -0.63 13.44 10.58
CA PHE A 127 -0.50 13.24 12.02
C PHE A 127 -1.65 13.93 12.73
N MET A 128 -2.48 13.14 13.39
CA MET A 128 -3.73 13.59 13.99
C MET A 128 -3.80 13.21 15.45
N CYS A 129 -4.51 14.02 16.24
CA CYS A 129 -4.77 13.74 17.64
C CYS A 129 -6.24 13.92 18.02
N ASN A 130 -6.62 13.32 19.14
CA ASN A 130 -7.92 13.51 19.77
C ASN A 130 -8.12 14.98 20.13
N LEU A 131 -9.34 15.47 19.98
CA LEU A 131 -9.68 16.88 20.24
C LEU A 131 -9.45 17.33 21.69
N LYS A 132 -9.58 16.41 22.65
CA LYS A 132 -9.41 16.72 24.10
C LYS A 132 -7.95 16.89 24.52
N LEU A 133 -6.99 16.41 23.72
CA LEU A 133 -5.57 16.59 24.04
C LEU A 133 -5.23 18.09 23.99
N PRO A 134 -4.61 18.69 25.05
CA PRO A 134 -4.41 20.14 25.14
C PRO A 134 -3.18 20.62 24.34
N VAL A 135 -3.11 20.25 23.05
CA VAL A 135 -2.04 20.64 22.11
C VAL A 135 -2.64 21.09 20.78
N THR A 136 -2.00 22.01 20.09
CA THR A 136 -2.45 22.55 18.80
C THR A 136 -1.46 22.33 17.65
N ASN A 137 -0.22 21.94 17.96
CA ASN A 137 0.84 21.71 16.99
C ASN A 137 1.81 20.62 17.49
N VAL A 138 2.73 20.19 16.62
CA VAL A 138 3.68 19.10 16.93
C VAL A 138 4.66 19.49 18.04
N ALA A 139 5.12 20.74 18.09
CA ALA A 139 6.06 21.21 19.11
C ALA A 139 5.43 21.14 20.52
N GLU A 140 4.17 21.56 20.65
CA GLU A 140 3.41 21.43 21.90
C GLU A 140 3.19 19.97 22.29
N LEU A 141 2.90 19.08 21.32
CA LEU A 141 2.77 17.64 21.59
C LEU A 141 4.06 17.04 22.11
N VAL A 142 5.20 17.38 21.49
CA VAL A 142 6.53 16.92 21.92
C VAL A 142 6.83 17.41 23.34
N ALA A 143 6.58 18.69 23.63
CA ALA A 143 6.76 19.26 24.96
C ALA A 143 5.85 18.59 25.99
N TYR A 144 4.57 18.39 25.66
CA TYR A 144 3.60 17.71 26.52
C TYR A 144 4.02 16.27 26.82
N ALA A 145 4.41 15.50 25.80
CA ALA A 145 4.84 14.11 25.97
C ALA A 145 6.10 14.00 26.86
N LYS A 146 7.03 14.96 26.76
CA LYS A 146 8.22 15.01 27.64
C LYS A 146 7.87 15.37 29.08
N ALA A 147 6.89 16.24 29.29
CA ALA A 147 6.43 16.63 30.60
C ALA A 147 5.56 15.54 31.29
N HIS A 148 4.89 14.70 30.47
CA HIS A 148 3.96 13.66 30.93
C HIS A 148 4.36 12.30 30.32
N PRO A 149 5.49 11.69 30.73
CA PRO A 149 5.94 10.41 30.20
C PRO A 149 4.87 9.32 30.37
N ASN A 150 4.66 8.52 29.32
CA ASN A 150 3.68 7.42 29.24
C ASN A 150 2.19 7.83 29.16
N GLU A 151 1.86 9.12 29.09
CA GLU A 151 0.46 9.54 28.93
C GLU A 151 0.04 9.63 27.45
N ILE A 152 1.01 9.76 26.53
CA ILE A 152 0.72 9.90 25.11
C ILE A 152 0.91 8.56 24.39
N SER A 153 -0.16 8.13 23.73
CA SER A 153 -0.17 6.96 22.86
C SER A 153 -0.45 7.34 21.40
N SER A 154 0.13 6.58 20.47
CA SER A 154 -0.15 6.74 19.03
C SER A 154 -0.46 5.40 18.41
N GLY A 155 -1.62 5.32 17.74
CA GLY A 155 -2.07 4.12 17.05
C GLY A 155 -1.45 3.96 15.67
N SER A 156 -1.39 2.72 15.19
CA SER A 156 -1.06 2.40 13.81
C SER A 156 -1.86 1.22 13.29
N GLY A 157 -1.82 0.98 11.98
CA GLY A 157 -2.41 -0.22 11.36
C GLY A 157 -1.64 -1.52 11.63
N GLY A 158 -0.64 -1.48 12.51
CA GLY A 158 0.23 -2.59 12.90
C GLY A 158 1.71 -2.26 12.70
N ASN A 159 2.56 -3.11 13.26
CA ASN A 159 4.01 -2.97 13.14
C ASN A 159 4.43 -3.06 11.67
N GLY A 160 5.41 -2.25 11.24
CA GLY A 160 5.87 -2.17 9.86
C GLY A 160 4.99 -1.36 8.90
N THR A 161 3.87 -0.79 9.36
CA THR A 161 3.10 0.15 8.54
C THR A 161 3.79 1.50 8.46
N THR A 162 3.44 2.31 7.44
CA THR A 162 3.96 3.67 7.30
C THR A 162 3.61 4.55 8.50
N ALA A 163 2.46 4.33 9.13
CA ALA A 163 2.05 5.02 10.36
C ALA A 163 2.98 4.70 11.54
N HIS A 164 3.37 3.43 11.71
CA HIS A 164 4.34 3.02 12.72
C HIS A 164 5.69 3.71 12.50
N LEU A 165 6.23 3.63 11.28
CA LEU A 165 7.53 4.24 10.97
C LEU A 165 7.51 5.75 11.10
N SER A 166 6.42 6.40 10.69
CA SER A 166 6.23 7.84 10.89
C SER A 166 6.33 8.23 12.36
N LEU A 167 5.75 7.41 13.25
CA LEU A 167 5.86 7.61 14.70
C LEU A 167 7.29 7.39 15.21
N GLU A 168 7.95 6.31 14.79
CA GLU A 168 9.31 6.00 15.26
C GLU A 168 10.31 7.06 14.82
N VAL A 169 10.19 7.60 13.61
CA VAL A 169 11.01 8.74 13.15
C VAL A 169 10.71 10.00 14.00
N LEU A 170 9.46 10.30 14.30
CA LEU A 170 9.11 11.41 15.21
C LEU A 170 9.77 11.23 16.59
N LYS A 171 9.68 10.04 17.18
CA LYS A 171 10.30 9.71 18.46
C LYS A 171 11.82 9.87 18.40
N PHE A 172 12.45 9.35 17.33
CA PHE A 172 13.90 9.43 17.15
C PHE A 172 14.39 10.88 17.05
N ILE A 173 13.76 11.71 16.21
CA ILE A 173 14.16 13.11 16.00
C ILE A 173 13.87 13.97 17.23
N SER A 174 12.69 13.80 17.87
CA SER A 174 12.24 14.67 18.94
C SER A 174 12.65 14.19 20.34
N GLY A 175 12.96 12.90 20.52
CA GLY A 175 13.14 12.27 21.83
C GLY A 175 11.84 12.20 22.65
N ALA A 176 10.65 12.35 22.04
CA ALA A 176 9.38 12.31 22.74
C ALA A 176 9.00 10.86 23.15
N PRO A 177 8.66 10.62 24.43
CA PRO A 177 8.28 9.27 24.91
C PRO A 177 6.80 8.97 24.58
N ILE A 178 6.51 8.68 23.31
CA ILE A 178 5.17 8.34 22.82
C ILE A 178 5.07 6.82 22.69
N GLN A 179 4.04 6.22 23.33
CA GLN A 179 3.80 4.79 23.24
C GLN A 179 3.17 4.40 21.91
N HIS A 180 3.71 3.41 21.21
CA HIS A 180 3.10 2.84 20.02
C HIS A 180 2.07 1.76 20.38
N ILE A 181 0.86 1.83 19.78
CA ILE A 181 -0.21 0.84 19.95
C ILE A 181 -0.57 0.27 18.57
N PRO A 182 -0.14 -0.98 18.25
CA PRO A 182 -0.43 -1.60 16.96
C PRO A 182 -1.85 -2.18 16.91
N TYR A 183 -2.57 -1.92 15.82
CA TYR A 183 -3.89 -2.50 15.49
C TYR A 183 -3.79 -3.42 14.26
N LYS A 184 -4.85 -4.17 13.97
CA LYS A 184 -4.94 -4.99 12.73
C LYS A 184 -5.37 -4.17 11.49
N GLY A 185 -5.19 -2.84 11.52
CA GLY A 185 -5.55 -1.89 10.48
C GLY A 185 -5.81 -0.52 11.08
N THR A 186 -5.87 0.54 10.25
CA THR A 186 -5.99 1.92 10.75
C THR A 186 -7.40 2.29 11.20
N SER A 187 -8.45 1.66 10.64
CA SER A 187 -9.84 1.99 10.99
C SER A 187 -10.17 1.82 12.48
N PRO A 188 -9.82 0.70 13.16
CA PRO A 188 -10.06 0.59 14.60
C PRO A 188 -9.20 1.59 15.41
N ALA A 189 -7.96 1.89 15.00
CA ALA A 189 -7.14 2.90 15.65
C ALA A 189 -7.76 4.30 15.53
N MET A 190 -8.31 4.65 14.36
CA MET A 190 -9.01 5.91 14.13
C MET A 190 -10.22 6.07 15.08
N ASN A 191 -11.02 5.01 15.22
CA ASN A 191 -12.15 5.02 16.14
C ASN A 191 -11.72 5.30 17.58
N ASP A 192 -10.59 4.72 18.02
CA ASP A 192 -10.05 4.93 19.35
C ASP A 192 -9.45 6.34 19.55
N VAL A 193 -8.88 6.95 18.49
CA VAL A 193 -8.48 8.37 18.54
C VAL A 193 -9.71 9.26 18.65
N ILE A 194 -10.74 9.02 17.85
CA ILE A 194 -11.99 9.80 17.93
C ILE A 194 -12.64 9.67 19.31
N GLY A 195 -12.70 8.45 19.84
CA GLY A 195 -13.26 8.16 21.16
C GLY A 195 -12.44 8.67 22.35
N GLY A 196 -11.15 8.94 22.13
CA GLY A 196 -10.22 9.39 23.20
C GLY A 196 -9.52 8.25 23.93
N ASN A 197 -9.61 7.01 23.44
CA ASN A 197 -8.87 5.85 23.94
C ASN A 197 -7.40 5.85 23.48
N LEU A 198 -7.12 6.57 22.39
CA LEU A 198 -5.78 6.89 21.91
C LEU A 198 -5.59 8.40 21.84
N SER A 199 -4.36 8.85 22.12
CA SER A 199 -4.01 10.27 22.04
C SER A 199 -3.90 10.74 20.59
N CYS A 200 -3.17 10.02 19.74
CA CYS A 200 -2.85 10.41 18.37
C CYS A 200 -2.72 9.20 17.45
N MET A 201 -2.56 9.47 16.14
CA MET A 201 -2.14 8.49 15.15
C MET A 201 -1.58 9.19 13.90
N PHE A 202 -0.74 8.48 13.17
CA PHE A 202 -0.51 8.76 11.76
C PHE A 202 -1.46 7.92 10.91
N ASP A 203 -2.03 8.50 9.87
CA ASP A 203 -2.81 7.73 8.89
C ASP A 203 -2.78 8.42 7.53
N VAL A 204 -3.08 7.65 6.48
CA VAL A 204 -3.11 8.13 5.10
C VAL A 204 -4.19 9.17 4.91
N LEU A 205 -3.95 10.19 4.07
CA LEU A 205 -4.94 11.25 3.81
C LEU A 205 -6.29 10.70 3.35
N ALA A 206 -6.32 9.58 2.64
CA ALA A 206 -7.55 8.95 2.16
C ALA A 206 -8.60 8.69 3.26
N THR A 207 -8.14 8.29 4.43
CA THR A 207 -8.99 8.01 5.60
C THR A 207 -9.03 9.16 6.59
N SER A 208 -8.00 10.02 6.57
CA SER A 208 -7.85 11.16 7.48
C SER A 208 -8.68 12.37 7.07
N ILE A 209 -8.72 12.73 5.78
CA ILE A 209 -9.42 13.93 5.27
C ILE A 209 -10.89 14.01 5.73
N PRO A 210 -11.70 12.94 5.62
CA PRO A 210 -13.08 13.00 6.09
C PRO A 210 -13.20 13.33 7.58
N GLN A 211 -12.33 12.76 8.41
CA GLN A 211 -12.35 12.96 9.87
C GLN A 211 -11.88 14.38 10.27
N ILE A 212 -10.83 14.85 9.58
CA ILE A 212 -10.32 16.24 9.78
C ILE A 212 -11.37 17.25 9.38
N LYS A 213 -12.00 17.08 8.21
CA LYS A 213 -13.06 17.98 7.71
C LYS A 213 -14.35 17.94 8.57
N ALA A 214 -14.66 16.78 9.13
CA ALA A 214 -15.78 16.62 10.07
C ALA A 214 -15.46 17.19 11.48
N GLY A 215 -14.20 17.58 11.74
CA GLY A 215 -13.79 18.09 13.04
C GLY A 215 -13.83 17.03 14.15
N THR A 216 -13.73 15.74 13.83
CA THR A 216 -13.71 14.64 14.82
C THR A 216 -12.32 14.38 15.39
N VAL A 217 -11.29 14.81 14.67
CA VAL A 217 -9.87 14.81 15.07
C VAL A 217 -9.24 16.14 14.66
N LYS A 218 -8.10 16.49 15.27
CA LYS A 218 -7.30 17.63 14.85
C LYS A 218 -6.03 17.16 14.17
N ALA A 219 -5.74 17.69 12.95
CA ALA A 219 -4.50 17.48 12.26
C ALA A 219 -3.41 18.40 12.81
N LEU A 220 -2.24 17.86 13.12
CA LEU A 220 -1.09 18.65 13.58
C LEU A 220 -0.07 18.87 12.48
N ALA A 221 0.14 17.88 11.60
CA ALA A 221 1.08 17.97 10.48
C ALA A 221 0.81 16.90 9.40
N VAL A 222 1.47 17.03 8.24
CA VAL A 222 1.55 15.99 7.19
C VAL A 222 3.01 15.56 7.00
N THR A 223 3.22 14.29 6.53
CA THR A 223 4.56 13.71 6.31
C THR A 223 5.05 14.02 4.94
N GLY A 224 5.18 14.91 4.33
CA GLY A 224 5.68 15.16 2.96
C GLY A 224 6.59 16.37 2.93
N GLY A 225 7.47 16.46 1.95
CA GLY A 225 8.36 17.60 1.77
C GLY A 225 7.66 18.93 1.47
N LYS A 226 6.34 18.90 1.28
CA LYS A 226 5.45 20.06 1.09
C LYS A 226 4.07 19.78 1.66
N ARG A 227 3.33 20.85 1.99
CA ARG A 227 1.94 20.74 2.43
C ARG A 227 1.09 20.05 1.37
N SER A 228 0.13 19.27 1.84
CA SER A 228 -0.84 18.65 0.93
C SER A 228 -1.76 19.69 0.32
N ARG A 229 -2.00 19.63 -1.00
CA ARG A 229 -3.02 20.45 -1.66
C ARG A 229 -4.45 20.21 -1.16
N TYR A 230 -4.66 19.08 -0.47
CA TYR A 230 -5.96 18.70 0.10
C TYR A 230 -6.17 19.24 1.53
N LEU A 231 -5.09 19.65 2.19
CA LEU A 231 -5.04 20.23 3.55
C LEU A 231 -3.96 21.34 3.57
N PRO A 232 -4.12 22.41 2.80
CA PRO A 232 -3.09 23.45 2.65
C PRO A 232 -2.80 24.22 3.95
N GLU A 233 -3.75 24.21 4.89
CA GLU A 233 -3.64 24.81 6.23
C GLU A 233 -2.77 23.97 7.17
N VAL A 234 -2.62 22.65 6.92
CA VAL A 234 -1.86 21.75 7.79
C VAL A 234 -0.39 21.79 7.39
N PRO A 235 0.53 22.16 8.32
CA PRO A 235 1.96 22.25 8.03
C PRO A 235 2.59 20.86 7.79
N THR A 236 3.80 20.84 7.22
CA THR A 236 4.62 19.62 7.19
C THR A 236 5.25 19.36 8.57
N MET A 237 5.78 18.16 8.78
CA MET A 237 6.50 17.81 10.00
C MET A 237 7.77 18.68 10.14
N THR A 238 8.47 18.97 9.04
CA THR A 238 9.64 19.87 9.03
C THR A 238 9.24 21.31 9.37
N GLU A 239 8.19 21.85 8.78
CA GLU A 239 7.64 23.18 9.14
C GLU A 239 7.20 23.25 10.61
N SER A 240 6.84 22.09 11.20
CA SER A 240 6.42 21.96 12.61
C SER A 240 7.59 21.80 13.59
N GLY A 241 8.84 22.05 13.15
CA GLY A 241 10.01 22.04 14.00
C GLY A 241 10.73 20.69 14.11
N LEU A 242 10.51 19.77 13.16
CA LEU A 242 11.21 18.48 13.06
C LEU A 242 12.07 18.41 11.78
N PRO A 243 13.23 19.10 11.74
CA PRO A 243 14.09 19.15 10.55
C PRO A 243 14.57 17.74 10.18
N GLY A 244 14.62 17.44 8.87
CA GLY A 244 15.03 16.14 8.33
C GLY A 244 13.95 15.05 8.43
N TYR A 245 12.76 15.34 8.95
CA TYR A 245 11.68 14.37 8.99
C TYR A 245 11.18 14.02 7.57
N ASP A 246 10.95 15.03 6.74
CA ASP A 246 10.39 14.87 5.40
C ASP A 246 11.36 14.15 4.46
N ASP A 247 12.67 14.28 4.67
CA ASP A 247 13.70 13.54 3.93
C ASP A 247 13.68 12.03 4.26
N THR A 248 13.12 11.68 5.42
CA THR A 248 13.08 10.32 5.95
C THR A 248 11.77 9.61 5.57
N VAL A 249 10.64 10.28 5.74
CA VAL A 249 9.28 9.70 5.54
C VAL A 249 8.55 10.45 4.43
N SER A 250 9.06 10.38 3.19
CA SER A 250 8.42 10.89 1.99
C SER A 250 8.10 9.76 1.01
N ASP A 251 7.24 10.04 0.04
CA ASP A 251 6.96 9.17 -1.11
C ASP A 251 6.46 7.76 -0.73
N LEU A 252 5.49 7.71 0.17
CA LEU A 252 4.76 6.48 0.47
C LEU A 252 3.93 6.06 -0.73
N TRP A 253 3.79 4.75 -0.97
CA TRP A 253 3.15 4.26 -2.17
C TRP A 253 2.34 2.98 -1.94
N TYR A 254 1.36 2.74 -2.84
CA TYR A 254 0.67 1.47 -3.04
C TYR A 254 0.84 1.03 -4.49
N GLY A 255 0.99 -0.29 -4.70
CA GLY A 255 1.14 -0.89 -6.01
C GLY A 255 0.49 -2.26 -6.08
N LEU A 256 0.25 -2.73 -7.31
CA LEU A 256 -0.30 -4.04 -7.60
C LEU A 256 0.82 -5.02 -7.94
N PHE A 257 0.75 -6.21 -7.38
CA PHE A 257 1.71 -7.29 -7.54
C PHE A 257 1.03 -8.59 -7.97
N ALA A 258 1.72 -9.39 -8.75
CA ALA A 258 1.40 -10.78 -9.03
C ALA A 258 2.43 -11.70 -8.34
N PRO A 259 2.19 -13.02 -8.23
CA PRO A 259 3.20 -13.97 -7.80
C PRO A 259 4.44 -13.91 -8.69
N ALA A 260 5.62 -14.27 -8.14
CA ALA A 260 6.82 -14.45 -8.95
C ALA A 260 6.56 -15.42 -10.12
N ASP A 261 7.34 -15.27 -11.19
CA ASP A 261 7.23 -16.09 -12.41
C ASP A 261 5.88 -15.98 -13.17
N THR A 262 5.02 -15.01 -12.82
CA THR A 262 3.87 -14.68 -13.65
C THR A 262 4.34 -14.29 -15.04
N PRO A 263 3.83 -14.93 -16.14
CA PRO A 263 4.29 -14.65 -17.49
C PRO A 263 4.26 -13.17 -17.85
N LYS A 264 5.34 -12.67 -18.46
CA LYS A 264 5.47 -11.25 -18.81
C LYS A 264 4.29 -10.71 -19.60
N VAL A 265 3.75 -11.49 -20.53
CA VAL A 265 2.58 -11.10 -21.33
C VAL A 265 1.34 -10.83 -20.46
N ILE A 266 1.18 -11.55 -19.34
CA ILE A 266 0.10 -11.33 -18.37
C ILE A 266 0.39 -10.06 -17.55
N VAL A 267 1.61 -9.89 -17.08
CA VAL A 267 2.02 -8.70 -16.31
C VAL A 267 1.84 -7.43 -17.15
N ASP A 268 2.30 -7.43 -18.39
CA ASP A 268 2.17 -6.29 -19.32
C ASP A 268 0.69 -5.99 -19.63
N ARG A 269 -0.14 -7.02 -19.82
CA ARG A 269 -1.59 -6.86 -20.02
C ARG A 269 -2.23 -6.23 -18.77
N LEU A 270 -1.93 -6.72 -17.58
CA LEU A 270 -2.44 -6.17 -16.32
C LEU A 270 -1.99 -4.73 -16.12
N ASN A 271 -0.72 -4.40 -16.38
CA ASN A 271 -0.21 -3.03 -16.31
C ASN A 271 -1.00 -2.08 -17.22
N ALA A 272 -1.22 -2.48 -18.48
CA ALA A 272 -1.98 -1.67 -19.44
C ALA A 272 -3.44 -1.46 -19.01
N GLU A 273 -4.11 -2.50 -18.47
CA GLU A 273 -5.50 -2.37 -18.03
C GLU A 273 -5.62 -1.57 -16.72
N VAL A 274 -4.64 -1.70 -15.80
CA VAL A 274 -4.52 -0.83 -14.62
C VAL A 274 -4.35 0.62 -15.04
N ASP A 275 -3.49 0.91 -16.04
CA ASP A 275 -3.31 2.30 -16.50
C ASP A 275 -4.61 2.88 -17.09
N LYS A 276 -5.37 2.11 -17.85
CA LYS A 276 -6.69 2.51 -18.34
C LYS A 276 -7.67 2.79 -17.20
N ALA A 277 -7.80 1.84 -16.24
CA ALA A 277 -8.68 1.99 -15.09
C ALA A 277 -8.35 3.23 -14.25
N MET A 278 -7.06 3.45 -13.96
CA MET A 278 -6.57 4.59 -13.20
C MET A 278 -6.76 5.94 -13.92
N ASN A 279 -6.94 5.92 -15.24
CA ASN A 279 -7.17 7.14 -16.05
C ASN A 279 -8.64 7.49 -16.24
N THR A 280 -9.59 6.66 -15.81
CA THR A 280 -11.02 7.00 -15.86
C THR A 280 -11.34 8.21 -14.99
N ALA A 281 -12.35 8.99 -15.39
CA ALA A 281 -12.80 10.16 -14.61
C ALA A 281 -13.23 9.75 -13.19
N ALA A 282 -13.96 8.63 -13.08
CA ALA A 282 -14.46 8.10 -11.81
C ALA A 282 -13.33 7.77 -10.82
N VAL A 283 -12.25 7.09 -11.29
CA VAL A 283 -11.11 6.77 -10.42
C VAL A 283 -10.34 8.04 -10.07
N LYS A 284 -10.05 8.93 -11.03
CA LYS A 284 -9.33 10.19 -10.77
C LYS A 284 -10.04 11.06 -9.73
N GLU A 285 -11.36 11.19 -9.84
CA GLU A 285 -12.16 11.94 -8.88
C GLU A 285 -12.08 11.31 -7.48
N ARG A 286 -12.32 10.00 -7.37
CA ARG A 286 -12.22 9.28 -6.09
C ARG A 286 -10.83 9.40 -5.46
N MET A 287 -9.77 9.25 -6.25
CA MET A 287 -8.40 9.37 -5.76
C MET A 287 -8.08 10.78 -5.29
N SER A 288 -8.48 11.78 -6.07
CA SER A 288 -8.32 13.19 -5.69
C SER A 288 -9.07 13.51 -4.40
N ALA A 289 -10.32 13.05 -4.25
CA ALA A 289 -11.09 13.25 -3.02
C ALA A 289 -10.45 12.60 -1.78
N GLN A 290 -9.59 11.61 -1.99
CA GLN A 290 -8.91 10.84 -0.94
C GLN A 290 -7.44 11.25 -0.73
N GLY A 291 -6.96 12.27 -1.43
CA GLY A 291 -5.59 12.76 -1.26
C GLY A 291 -4.52 11.84 -1.83
N PHE A 292 -4.87 10.94 -2.75
CA PHE A 292 -3.92 10.12 -3.49
C PHE A 292 -3.40 10.86 -4.73
N GLU A 293 -2.11 10.71 -5.00
CA GLU A 293 -1.45 11.16 -6.23
C GLU A 293 -1.21 9.97 -7.15
N ARG A 294 -1.49 10.11 -8.46
CA ARG A 294 -1.24 9.04 -9.43
C ARG A 294 0.26 8.77 -9.56
N LEU A 295 0.67 7.50 -9.38
CA LEU A 295 2.02 7.03 -9.66
C LEU A 295 1.96 6.08 -10.86
N LYS A 296 2.70 6.39 -11.94
CA LYS A 296 2.68 5.61 -13.18
C LYS A 296 4.11 5.18 -13.55
N MET A 297 4.29 3.88 -13.73
CA MET A 297 5.55 3.25 -14.19
C MET A 297 5.21 2.00 -15.00
N THR A 298 6.12 1.59 -15.88
CA THR A 298 6.13 0.23 -16.42
C THR A 298 6.49 -0.79 -15.33
N PRO A 299 6.24 -2.08 -15.53
CA PRO A 299 6.65 -3.11 -14.58
C PRO A 299 8.17 -3.10 -14.28
N GLU A 300 8.98 -2.85 -15.30
CA GLU A 300 10.44 -2.77 -15.19
C GLU A 300 10.89 -1.54 -14.38
N GLU A 301 10.32 -0.37 -14.65
CA GLU A 301 10.58 0.86 -13.88
C GLU A 301 10.15 0.68 -12.43
N PHE A 302 8.99 0.02 -12.20
CA PHE A 302 8.52 -0.25 -10.85
C PHE A 302 9.45 -1.23 -10.11
N ALA A 303 10.01 -2.24 -10.79
CA ALA A 303 10.99 -3.13 -10.20
C ALA A 303 12.28 -2.40 -9.78
N VAL A 304 12.73 -1.40 -10.57
CA VAL A 304 13.88 -0.54 -10.21
C VAL A 304 13.55 0.34 -9.01
N PHE A 305 12.36 0.98 -9.03
CA PHE A 305 11.87 1.81 -7.93
C PHE A 305 11.83 1.03 -6.61
N LEU A 306 11.29 -0.21 -6.61
CA LEU A 306 11.19 -1.05 -5.41
C LEU A 306 12.54 -1.34 -4.78
N ARG A 307 13.59 -1.59 -5.58
CA ARG A 307 14.95 -1.82 -5.06
C ARG A 307 15.51 -0.59 -4.38
N ALA A 308 15.34 0.57 -5.02
CA ALA A 308 15.80 1.85 -4.45
C ALA A 308 15.03 2.21 -3.16
N ASP A 309 13.72 1.95 -3.14
CA ASP A 309 12.88 2.21 -1.98
C ASP A 309 13.22 1.26 -0.81
N LEU A 310 13.48 -0.03 -1.10
CA LEU A 310 13.96 -1.01 -0.12
C LEU A 310 15.29 -0.54 0.52
N ASP A 311 16.27 -0.10 -0.29
CA ASP A 311 17.56 0.40 0.19
C ASP A 311 17.39 1.67 1.05
N LYS A 312 16.50 2.58 0.64
CA LYS A 312 16.15 3.80 1.40
C LYS A 312 15.62 3.42 2.78
N TRP A 313 14.59 2.58 2.84
CA TRP A 313 13.95 2.21 4.11
C TRP A 313 14.86 1.38 5.01
N GLY A 314 15.75 0.55 4.46
CA GLY A 314 16.78 -0.14 5.24
C GLY A 314 17.70 0.84 5.99
N LYS A 315 18.08 1.95 5.34
CA LYS A 315 18.84 3.03 6.00
C LYS A 315 18.03 3.72 7.08
N VAL A 316 16.75 4.03 6.80
CA VAL A 316 15.84 4.69 7.75
C VAL A 316 15.64 3.85 9.02
N VAL A 317 15.27 2.58 8.86
CA VAL A 317 15.06 1.66 10.01
C VAL A 317 16.32 1.54 10.86
N LYS A 318 17.49 1.44 10.22
CA LYS A 318 18.78 1.36 10.90
C LYS A 318 19.11 2.66 11.64
N SER A 319 18.95 3.82 11.00
CA SER A 319 19.26 5.13 11.61
C SER A 319 18.33 5.48 12.75
N ALA A 320 17.05 5.13 12.65
CA ALA A 320 16.06 5.34 13.71
C ALA A 320 16.18 4.32 14.87
N GLY A 321 17.12 3.35 14.78
CA GLY A 321 17.33 2.37 15.86
C GLY A 321 16.15 1.44 16.09
N ILE A 322 15.26 1.28 15.10
CA ILE A 322 14.08 0.41 15.19
C ILE A 322 14.56 -1.03 15.15
N ARG A 323 14.21 -1.80 16.19
CA ARG A 323 14.66 -3.20 16.32
C ARG A 323 13.69 -4.15 15.61
N PRO A 324 14.20 -5.20 14.95
CA PRO A 324 13.38 -6.31 14.45
C PRO A 324 12.60 -6.98 15.60
N GLU A 325 11.39 -7.42 15.29
CA GLU A 325 10.55 -8.26 16.18
C GLU A 325 10.81 -9.74 15.97
#